data_5f6f791e576776cb62fbce42fc9bb269
#
_entry.id   5f6f791e576776cb62fbce42fc9bb269
#
_cell.length_a   1.000
_cell.length_b   1.000
_cell.length_c   1.000
_cell.angle_alpha   90.00
_cell.angle_beta   90.00
_cell.angle_gamma   90.00
#
_symmetry.space_group_name_H-M   'P 1'
#
loop_
_entity.id
_entity.type
_entity.pdbx_description
1 polymer ?
#
loop_
_entity_poly.entity_id
_entity_poly.type
_entity_poly.pdbx_seq_one_letter_code
_entity_poly.pdbx_strand_id
1 'polypeptide(L)'
;MGGEFDATNVILPPEAAIICNIGLDHTEVLGDTLEKIAATKSGIIKPGCDAVIYRETPSVEAVIEARCKEVGAKLHKADFADIRLISHDLTGQVFDWERFHALKLPLLGDHQLHNAAVALTAATVMQQRGWHITDE
;
A
#
# COMPACT_ATOMS: atom_id res chain seq x y z
N MET A 1 16.44 3.55 3.27
CA MET A 1 16.11 2.20 3.74
C MET A 1 14.98 2.34 4.73
N GLY A 2 13.86 1.77 4.44
CA GLY A 2 12.57 2.18 4.95
C GLY A 2 12.24 1.82 6.37
N GLY A 3 11.13 2.37 6.83
CA GLY A 3 10.47 2.02 8.05
C GLY A 3 10.95 2.83 9.25
N GLU A 4 10.97 2.17 10.40
CA GLU A 4 11.25 2.80 11.70
C GLU A 4 12.57 3.56 11.74
N PHE A 5 13.60 3.03 11.10
CA PHE A 5 14.97 3.56 11.12
C PHE A 5 15.29 4.51 9.95
N ASP A 6 14.30 4.86 9.12
CA ASP A 6 14.52 5.77 8.02
C ASP A 6 14.62 7.22 8.50
N ALA A 7 15.64 7.96 8.02
CA ALA A 7 15.82 9.35 8.37
C ALA A 7 14.61 10.24 8.05
N THR A 8 13.79 9.84 7.06
CA THR A 8 12.57 10.57 6.70
C THR A 8 11.41 10.29 7.65
N ASN A 9 11.50 9.27 8.52
CA ASN A 9 10.46 8.92 9.48
C ASN A 9 10.40 9.84 10.73
N VAL A 10 11.14 10.95 10.72
CA VAL A 10 11.11 11.97 11.77
C VAL A 10 9.91 12.92 11.68
N ILE A 11 9.13 12.84 10.58
CA ILE A 11 7.95 13.67 10.37
C ILE A 11 6.85 13.41 11.42
N LEU A 12 5.96 14.38 11.60
CA LEU A 12 4.69 14.20 12.32
C LEU A 12 3.88 13.04 11.70
N PRO A 13 2.88 12.48 12.42
CA PRO A 13 2.05 11.43 11.87
C PRO A 13 1.52 11.81 10.48
N PRO A 14 1.76 10.98 9.45
CA PRO A 14 1.20 11.23 8.12
C PRO A 14 -0.30 10.99 8.14
N GLU A 15 -1.01 11.50 7.17
CA GLU A 15 -2.43 11.18 6.95
C GLU A 15 -2.63 9.70 6.62
N ALA A 16 -1.77 9.18 5.76
CA ALA A 16 -1.73 7.77 5.38
C ALA A 16 -0.29 7.25 5.29
N ALA A 17 -0.05 6.09 5.86
CA ALA A 17 1.19 5.32 5.71
C ALA A 17 0.96 4.22 4.68
N ILE A 18 1.70 4.25 3.56
CA ILE A 18 1.52 3.28 2.47
C ILE A 18 2.70 2.32 2.49
N ILE A 19 2.42 1.02 2.65
CA ILE A 19 3.41 -0.06 2.58
C ILE A 19 3.16 -0.84 1.31
N CYS A 20 4.05 -0.68 0.35
CA CYS A 20 4.07 -1.45 -0.88
C CYS A 20 4.55 -2.88 -0.62
N ASN A 21 4.69 -3.67 -1.68
CA ASN A 21 5.12 -5.07 -1.62
C ASN A 21 6.32 -5.30 -0.68
N ILE A 22 6.24 -6.33 0.13
CA ILE A 22 7.29 -6.76 1.04
C ILE A 22 8.04 -7.95 0.42
N GLY A 23 9.28 -7.73 0.04
CA GLY A 23 10.18 -8.73 -0.49
C GLY A 23 11.44 -8.87 0.36
N LEU A 24 12.19 -9.95 0.14
CA LEU A 24 13.51 -10.14 0.74
C LEU A 24 14.53 -9.20 0.07
N ASP A 25 14.52 -7.95 0.51
CA ASP A 25 15.45 -6.92 0.05
C ASP A 25 16.11 -6.25 1.26
N HIS A 26 17.37 -5.86 1.12
CA HIS A 26 18.16 -5.26 2.20
C HIS A 26 18.17 -6.08 3.50
N THR A 27 18.25 -7.41 3.38
CA THR A 27 18.13 -8.36 4.51
C THR A 27 19.15 -8.15 5.60
N GLU A 28 20.32 -7.59 5.28
CA GLU A 28 21.36 -7.24 6.26
C GLU A 28 20.93 -6.16 7.26
N VAL A 29 19.94 -5.32 6.88
CA VAL A 29 19.48 -4.18 7.69
C VAL A 29 18.06 -4.37 8.17
N LEU A 30 17.17 -4.87 7.32
CA LEU A 30 15.73 -4.96 7.60
C LEU A 30 15.32 -6.27 8.26
N GLY A 31 16.20 -7.29 8.21
CA GLY A 31 15.93 -8.62 8.73
C GLY A 31 15.89 -9.69 7.63
N ASP A 32 16.03 -10.92 8.04
CA ASP A 32 16.20 -12.11 7.19
C ASP A 32 14.88 -12.86 6.92
N THR A 33 13.77 -12.35 7.41
CA THR A 33 12.42 -12.87 7.13
C THR A 33 11.46 -11.76 6.70
N LEU A 34 10.41 -12.14 5.97
CA LEU A 34 9.38 -11.18 5.51
C LEU A 34 8.68 -10.51 6.70
N GLU A 35 8.46 -11.24 7.78
CA GLU A 35 7.83 -10.72 9.01
C GLU A 35 8.70 -9.65 9.70
N LYS A 36 10.02 -9.85 9.75
CA LYS A 36 10.95 -8.85 10.31
C LYS A 36 11.00 -7.60 9.44
N ILE A 37 11.03 -7.78 8.13
CA ILE A 37 10.97 -6.66 7.18
C ILE A 37 9.63 -5.91 7.33
N ALA A 38 8.52 -6.64 7.46
CA ALA A 38 7.20 -6.05 7.71
C ALA A 38 7.18 -5.25 9.02
N ALA A 39 7.73 -5.80 10.10
CA ALA A 39 7.83 -5.11 11.39
C ALA A 39 8.59 -3.79 11.26
N THR A 40 9.77 -3.80 10.61
CA THR A 40 10.58 -2.61 10.39
C THR A 40 9.84 -1.58 9.50
N LYS A 41 9.23 -2.01 8.39
CA LYS A 41 8.49 -1.12 7.51
C LYS A 41 7.25 -0.54 8.19
N SER A 42 6.56 -1.30 9.03
CA SER A 42 5.37 -0.83 9.75
C SER A 42 5.65 0.26 10.79
N GLY A 43 6.92 0.52 11.12
CA GLY A 43 7.33 1.65 11.96
C GLY A 43 6.96 3.04 11.40
N ILE A 44 6.59 3.15 10.12
CA ILE A 44 6.03 4.39 9.55
C ILE A 44 4.57 4.62 9.95
N ILE A 45 3.87 3.58 10.46
CA ILE A 45 2.48 3.70 10.90
C ILE A 45 2.51 4.34 12.29
N LYS A 46 1.89 5.53 12.40
CA LYS A 46 1.88 6.37 13.60
C LYS A 46 0.46 6.58 14.11
N PRO A 47 0.28 6.97 15.40
CA PRO A 47 -1.03 7.28 15.94
C PRO A 47 -1.76 8.34 15.09
N GLY A 48 -3.03 8.09 14.75
CA GLY A 48 -3.88 9.02 14.00
C GLY A 48 -3.74 8.94 12.48
N CYS A 49 -2.82 8.13 11.94
CA CYS A 49 -2.78 7.87 10.50
C CYS A 49 -3.65 6.66 10.09
N ASP A 50 -3.99 6.58 8.81
CA ASP A 50 -4.46 5.34 8.19
C ASP A 50 -3.26 4.57 7.61
N ALA A 51 -3.36 3.24 7.57
CA ALA A 51 -2.37 2.39 6.92
C ALA A 51 -2.97 1.76 5.66
N VAL A 52 -2.30 1.88 4.54
CA VAL A 52 -2.67 1.22 3.28
C VAL A 52 -1.59 0.22 2.93
N ILE A 53 -1.97 -1.04 2.69
CA ILE A 53 -1.01 -2.09 2.40
C ILE A 53 -1.29 -2.82 1.10
N TYR A 54 -0.21 -3.24 0.47
CA TYR A 54 -0.20 -4.26 -0.56
C TYR A 54 -0.70 -5.58 0.04
N ARG A 55 -1.44 -6.37 -0.73
CA ARG A 55 -1.90 -7.70 -0.27
C ARG A 55 -0.71 -8.63 -0.12
N GLU A 56 -0.56 -9.22 1.06
CA GLU A 56 0.61 -10.01 1.44
C GLU A 56 0.22 -11.39 1.96
N THR A 57 1.19 -12.18 2.38
CA THR A 57 0.92 -13.45 3.07
C THR A 57 0.27 -13.19 4.43
N PRO A 58 -0.55 -14.12 4.95
CA PRO A 58 -1.23 -13.93 6.24
C PRO A 58 -0.28 -13.62 7.41
N SER A 59 0.94 -14.19 7.42
CA SER A 59 1.92 -13.93 8.47
C SER A 59 2.44 -12.50 8.45
N VAL A 60 2.70 -11.96 7.26
CA VAL A 60 3.13 -10.58 7.05
C VAL A 60 2.01 -9.60 7.40
N GLU A 61 0.79 -9.86 6.91
CA GLU A 61 -0.37 -9.04 7.23
C GLU A 61 -0.62 -8.97 8.74
N ALA A 62 -0.49 -10.09 9.45
CA ALA A 62 -0.67 -10.15 10.91
C ALA A 62 0.29 -9.23 11.67
N VAL A 63 1.54 -9.11 11.22
CA VAL A 63 2.53 -8.19 11.81
C VAL A 63 2.07 -6.74 11.65
N ILE A 64 1.62 -6.36 10.46
CA ILE A 64 1.16 -4.98 10.19
C ILE A 64 -0.15 -4.69 10.94
N GLU A 65 -1.07 -5.66 11.00
CA GLU A 65 -2.30 -5.54 11.80
C GLU A 65 -2.03 -5.33 13.29
N ALA A 66 -1.05 -6.05 13.84
CA ALA A 66 -0.63 -5.88 15.24
C ALA A 66 -0.14 -4.45 15.49
N ARG A 67 0.69 -3.92 14.57
CA ARG A 67 1.16 -2.52 14.66
C ARG A 67 0.01 -1.51 14.55
N CYS A 68 -0.92 -1.71 13.62
CA CYS A 68 -2.10 -0.85 13.50
C CYS A 68 -2.93 -0.82 14.80
N LYS A 69 -3.15 -1.99 15.41
CA LYS A 69 -3.85 -2.09 16.71
C LYS A 69 -3.10 -1.37 17.83
N GLU A 70 -1.78 -1.54 17.89
CA GLU A 70 -0.94 -0.89 18.90
C GLU A 70 -1.07 0.64 18.87
N VAL A 71 -1.06 1.24 17.68
CA VAL A 71 -1.08 2.69 17.52
C VAL A 71 -2.47 3.27 17.27
N GLY A 72 -3.51 2.42 17.17
CA GLY A 72 -4.88 2.84 16.89
C GLY A 72 -5.08 3.32 15.43
N ALA A 73 -4.27 2.86 14.50
CA ALA A 73 -4.40 3.15 13.08
C ALA A 73 -5.42 2.23 12.41
N LYS A 74 -6.17 2.76 11.44
CA LYS A 74 -7.08 1.96 10.62
C LYS A 74 -6.30 1.33 9.46
N LEU A 75 -6.48 0.02 9.24
CA LEU A 75 -5.82 -0.71 8.17
C LEU A 75 -6.75 -0.86 6.96
N HIS A 76 -6.23 -0.54 5.78
CA HIS A 76 -6.86 -0.74 4.48
C HIS A 76 -5.97 -1.65 3.63
N LYS A 77 -6.55 -2.73 3.13
CA LYS A 77 -5.86 -3.70 2.27
C LYS A 77 -6.35 -3.53 0.84
N ALA A 78 -5.45 -3.28 -0.11
CA ALA A 78 -5.82 -3.26 -1.51
C ALA A 78 -6.25 -4.66 -1.95
N ASP A 79 -7.48 -4.81 -2.45
CA ASP A 79 -7.95 -6.11 -2.93
C ASP A 79 -7.61 -6.28 -4.41
N PHE A 80 -6.78 -7.28 -4.70
CA PHE A 80 -6.35 -7.58 -6.06
C PHE A 80 -7.30 -8.53 -6.79
N ALA A 81 -8.22 -9.19 -6.08
CA ALA A 81 -9.19 -10.10 -6.69
C ALA A 81 -10.19 -9.37 -7.58
N ASP A 82 -10.46 -8.10 -7.30
CA ASP A 82 -11.36 -7.26 -8.07
C ASP A 82 -10.72 -6.61 -9.31
N ILE A 83 -9.42 -6.82 -9.52
CA ILE A 83 -8.73 -6.31 -10.71
C ILE A 83 -9.19 -7.11 -11.93
N ARG A 84 -9.78 -6.43 -12.91
CA ARG A 84 -10.20 -7.01 -14.19
C ARG A 84 -9.54 -6.29 -15.34
N LEU A 85 -8.50 -6.90 -15.93
CA LEU A 85 -7.87 -6.39 -17.14
C LEU A 85 -8.87 -6.45 -18.31
N ILE A 86 -9.12 -5.33 -18.97
CA ILE A 86 -9.99 -5.20 -20.14
C ILE A 86 -9.16 -5.34 -21.41
N SER A 87 -8.07 -4.59 -21.52
CA SER A 87 -7.17 -4.63 -22.68
C SER A 87 -5.77 -4.15 -22.30
N HIS A 88 -4.80 -4.49 -23.12
CA HIS A 88 -3.44 -3.94 -23.06
C HIS A 88 -2.82 -3.87 -24.46
N ASP A 89 -1.93 -2.93 -24.64
CA ASP A 89 -1.06 -2.79 -25.82
C ASP A 89 0.29 -2.16 -25.41
N LEU A 90 1.11 -1.78 -26.36
CA LEU A 90 2.42 -1.19 -26.07
C LEU A 90 2.36 0.19 -25.41
N THR A 91 1.18 0.81 -25.36
CA THR A 91 0.97 2.15 -24.76
C THR A 91 0.46 2.08 -23.33
N GLY A 92 -0.01 0.90 -22.88
CA GLY A 92 -0.52 0.73 -21.53
C GLY A 92 -1.57 -0.36 -21.38
N GLN A 93 -2.31 -0.27 -20.30
CA GLN A 93 -3.35 -1.20 -19.90
C GLN A 93 -4.64 -0.46 -19.57
N VAL A 94 -5.77 -1.10 -19.81
CA VAL A 94 -7.09 -0.64 -19.37
C VAL A 94 -7.70 -1.71 -18.48
N PHE A 95 -8.17 -1.32 -17.30
CA PHE A 95 -8.70 -2.25 -16.32
C PHE A 95 -9.84 -1.66 -15.50
N ASP A 96 -10.66 -2.52 -14.90
CA ASP A 96 -11.62 -2.16 -13.85
C ASP A 96 -11.06 -2.57 -12.48
N TRP A 97 -11.40 -1.82 -11.46
CA TRP A 97 -11.13 -2.17 -10.07
C TRP A 97 -12.16 -1.52 -9.14
N GLU A 98 -12.83 -2.35 -8.32
CA GLU A 98 -13.93 -1.91 -7.44
C GLU A 98 -14.95 -1.01 -8.16
N ARG A 99 -15.14 0.23 -7.69
CA ARG A 99 -16.03 1.22 -8.30
C ARG A 99 -15.48 1.94 -9.52
N PHE A 100 -14.21 1.77 -9.81
CA PHE A 100 -13.53 2.45 -10.92
C PHE A 100 -13.57 1.59 -12.18
N HIS A 101 -13.94 2.21 -13.30
CA HIS A 101 -14.11 1.52 -14.57
C HIS A 101 -13.28 2.15 -15.67
N ALA A 102 -12.79 1.30 -16.57
CA ALA A 102 -12.00 1.69 -17.74
C ALA A 102 -10.79 2.60 -17.41
N LEU A 103 -10.16 2.32 -16.26
CA LEU A 103 -8.95 3.02 -15.84
C LEU A 103 -7.82 2.78 -16.83
N LYS A 104 -7.16 3.86 -17.23
CA LYS A 104 -6.02 3.82 -18.17
C LYS A 104 -4.72 3.93 -17.39
N LEU A 105 -3.87 2.94 -17.54
CA LEU A 105 -2.56 2.86 -16.88
C LEU A 105 -1.46 2.78 -17.95
N PRO A 106 -0.64 3.83 -18.16
CA PRO A 106 0.43 3.84 -19.17
C PRO A 106 1.67 3.05 -18.73
N LEU A 107 1.47 1.98 -18.00
CA LEU A 107 2.50 1.06 -17.50
C LEU A 107 2.03 -0.37 -17.76
N LEU A 108 2.95 -1.28 -18.08
CA LEU A 108 2.64 -2.67 -18.41
C LEU A 108 3.06 -3.63 -17.31
N GLY A 109 2.31 -4.73 -17.20
CA GLY A 109 2.57 -5.85 -16.30
C GLY A 109 1.62 -5.89 -15.10
N ASP A 110 1.35 -7.09 -14.63
CA ASP A 110 0.39 -7.35 -13.54
C ASP A 110 0.75 -6.62 -12.24
N HIS A 111 2.05 -6.52 -11.94
CA HIS A 111 2.53 -5.78 -10.77
C HIS A 111 2.14 -4.30 -10.80
N GLN A 112 1.98 -3.70 -11.99
CA GLN A 112 1.53 -2.31 -12.12
C GLN A 112 0.03 -2.16 -11.86
N LEU A 113 -0.77 -3.17 -12.19
CA LEU A 113 -2.19 -3.21 -11.80
C LEU A 113 -2.34 -3.28 -10.27
N HIS A 114 -1.51 -4.09 -9.61
CA HIS A 114 -1.46 -4.15 -8.15
C HIS A 114 -1.03 -2.81 -7.53
N ASN A 115 0.00 -2.18 -8.08
CA ASN A 115 0.44 -0.85 -7.64
C ASN A 115 -0.67 0.20 -7.81
N ALA A 116 -1.41 0.14 -8.92
CA ALA A 116 -2.54 1.02 -9.17
C ALA A 116 -3.67 0.81 -8.14
N ALA A 117 -4.00 -0.44 -7.80
CA ALA A 117 -4.99 -0.75 -6.76
C ALA A 117 -4.59 -0.17 -5.40
N VAL A 118 -3.31 -0.27 -5.01
CA VAL A 118 -2.79 0.37 -3.78
C VAL A 118 -2.93 1.90 -3.85
N ALA A 119 -2.58 2.50 -4.98
CA ALA A 119 -2.69 3.95 -5.16
C ALA A 119 -4.15 4.42 -5.08
N LEU A 120 -5.08 3.69 -5.70
CA LEU A 120 -6.52 3.99 -5.65
C LEU A 120 -7.10 3.80 -4.24
N THR A 121 -6.65 2.76 -3.51
CA THR A 121 -6.99 2.59 -2.09
C THR A 121 -6.53 3.79 -1.28
N ALA A 122 -5.29 4.23 -1.48
CA ALA A 122 -4.75 5.40 -0.79
C ALA A 122 -5.53 6.68 -1.13
N ALA A 123 -5.85 6.92 -2.41
CA ALA A 123 -6.66 8.05 -2.83
C ALA A 123 -8.05 8.03 -2.18
N THR A 124 -8.69 6.86 -2.12
CA THR A 124 -10.00 6.68 -1.45
C THR A 124 -9.91 7.00 0.05
N VAL A 125 -8.83 6.56 0.73
CA VAL A 125 -8.59 6.90 2.14
C VAL A 125 -8.42 8.40 2.31
N MET A 126 -7.67 9.07 1.45
CA MET A 126 -7.49 10.53 1.49
C MET A 126 -8.81 11.28 1.26
N GLN A 127 -9.67 10.81 0.31
CA GLN A 127 -11.02 11.35 0.14
C GLN A 127 -11.86 11.23 1.43
N GLN A 128 -11.81 10.07 2.11
CA GLN A 128 -12.51 9.84 3.39
C GLN A 128 -12.01 10.76 4.50
N ARG A 129 -10.76 11.19 4.44
CA ARG A 129 -10.15 12.18 5.36
C ARG A 129 -10.45 13.63 4.97
N GLY A 130 -11.24 13.86 3.93
CA GLY A 130 -11.70 15.18 3.52
C GLY A 130 -10.87 15.86 2.44
N TRP A 131 -9.90 15.15 1.83
CA TRP A 131 -9.14 15.68 0.71
C TRP A 131 -10.00 15.70 -0.56
N HIS A 132 -9.91 16.81 -1.30
CA HIS A 132 -10.62 16.94 -2.56
C HIS A 132 -9.80 16.26 -3.69
N ILE A 133 -10.06 14.98 -3.88
CA ILE A 133 -9.52 14.17 -4.97
C ILE A 133 -10.70 13.71 -5.80
N THR A 134 -10.72 14.03 -7.10
CA THR A 134 -11.79 13.60 -8.02
C THR A 134 -11.48 12.20 -8.56
N ASP A 135 -12.53 11.51 -9.00
CA ASP A 135 -12.37 10.18 -9.63
C ASP A 135 -12.00 10.29 -11.12
N GLU A 136 -11.74 11.52 -11.64
CA GLU A 136 -11.31 11.84 -13.00
C GLU A 136 -9.80 12.00 -13.10
#